data_adb9428e8e015911df590133667ce435
#
_entry.id   adb9428e8e015911df590133667ce435
#
_cell.length_a   1.000
_cell.length_b   1.000
_cell.length_c   1.000
_cell.angle_alpha   90.00
_cell.angle_beta   90.00
_cell.angle_gamma   90.00
#
_symmetry.space_group_name_H-M   'P 1'
#
loop_
_entity.id
_entity.type
_entity.pdbx_description
1 polymer ?
#
loop_
_entity_poly.entity_id
_entity_poly.type
_entity_poly.pdbx_seq_one_letter_code
_entity_poly.pdbx_strand_id
1 'polypeptide(L)'
;MVLDDILETTARWDEVVRVTVTHGLGSTPREAGADMIVSADDFTGSIGGGKLEYLVLEKARTWMQNGAGDEGLWPRQTENFVLGTELRQCCGGVVWLLLEYFDASHSQALQQQRLHMQADTLLIHDINASTPLLDTTQHLDIIRKTPLLADAIKAVPTQATMLKDEHGRAVWFVEPAARPAAELVIYGAGHVGRAVIRVLEGTPFNISWVDINTDRFPTVVRGDVKKIISPNPADHVNAVPAGAFHVVMTH
;
A
#
# COMPACT_ATOMS: atom_id res chain seq x y z
N MET A 1 -5.13 2.85 -5.97
CA MET A 1 -3.73 3.39 -5.89
C MET A 1 -3.55 4.03 -4.53
N VAL A 2 -2.34 4.30 -4.09
CA VAL A 2 -2.10 4.93 -2.78
C VAL A 2 -2.91 6.21 -2.59
N LEU A 3 -2.93 7.10 -3.57
CA LEU A 3 -3.71 8.33 -3.48
C LEU A 3 -5.23 8.12 -3.52
N ASP A 4 -5.72 7.06 -4.16
CA ASP A 4 -7.16 6.75 -4.13
C ASP A 4 -7.62 6.43 -2.72
N ASP A 5 -6.82 5.65 -1.98
CA ASP A 5 -7.11 5.27 -0.60
C ASP A 5 -7.11 6.49 0.33
N ILE A 6 -6.13 7.41 0.16
CA ILE A 6 -6.06 8.65 0.93
C ILE A 6 -7.25 9.55 0.61
N LEU A 7 -7.58 9.74 -0.68
CA LEU A 7 -8.70 10.59 -1.11
C LEU A 7 -10.06 10.04 -0.64
N GLU A 8 -10.27 8.73 -0.75
CA GLU A 8 -11.50 8.08 -0.30
C GLU A 8 -11.67 8.19 1.22
N THR A 9 -10.60 7.91 1.97
CA THR A 9 -10.66 7.97 3.44
C THR A 9 -10.79 9.39 3.96
N THR A 10 -10.10 10.37 3.35
CA THR A 10 -10.26 11.79 3.71
C THR A 10 -11.66 12.30 3.39
N ALA A 11 -12.25 11.89 2.26
CA ALA A 11 -13.64 12.22 1.92
C ALA A 11 -14.67 11.61 2.88
N ARG A 12 -14.34 10.46 3.49
CA ARG A 12 -15.21 9.76 4.45
C ARG A 12 -15.08 10.28 5.88
N TRP A 13 -13.88 10.69 6.30
CA TRP A 13 -13.53 10.95 7.69
C TRP A 13 -13.02 12.36 7.97
N ASP A 14 -13.03 13.25 6.96
CA ASP A 14 -12.57 14.65 6.98
C ASP A 14 -11.07 14.82 7.22
N GLU A 15 -10.50 14.12 8.20
CA GLU A 15 -9.07 14.12 8.50
C GLU A 15 -8.57 12.70 8.78
N VAL A 16 -7.35 12.40 8.35
CA VAL A 16 -6.73 11.09 8.52
C VAL A 16 -5.22 11.21 8.73
N VAL A 17 -4.66 10.21 9.41
CA VAL A 17 -3.22 9.96 9.44
C VAL A 17 -2.93 8.66 8.70
N ARG A 18 -2.18 8.73 7.60
CA ARG A 18 -1.62 7.55 6.95
C ARG A 18 -0.36 7.15 7.69
N VAL A 19 -0.25 5.89 8.08
CA VAL A 19 0.91 5.29 8.71
C VAL A 19 1.50 4.26 7.77
N THR A 20 2.74 4.44 7.34
CA THR A 20 3.39 3.56 6.36
C THR A 20 4.64 2.93 6.96
N VAL A 21 4.82 1.62 6.79
CA VAL A 21 6.09 0.93 7.08
C VAL A 21 7.11 1.37 6.04
N THR A 22 8.15 2.09 6.46
CA THR A 22 9.18 2.59 5.56
C THR A 22 10.39 1.67 5.47
N HIS A 23 10.70 0.99 6.56
CA HIS A 23 11.84 0.10 6.66
C HIS A 23 11.66 -0.90 7.81
N GLY A 24 12.25 -2.08 7.67
CA GLY A 24 12.32 -3.10 8.71
C GLY A 24 13.72 -3.68 8.85
N LEU A 25 14.12 -4.00 10.06
CA LEU A 25 15.36 -4.71 10.37
C LEU A 25 15.04 -5.98 11.17
N GLY A 26 15.58 -7.11 10.74
CA GLY A 26 15.26 -8.41 11.33
C GLY A 26 13.86 -8.90 10.96
N SER A 27 13.21 -9.65 11.87
CA SER A 27 11.86 -10.18 11.65
C SER A 27 10.82 -9.09 11.91
N THR A 28 10.15 -8.62 10.88
CA THR A 28 9.07 -7.63 10.94
C THR A 28 7.75 -8.23 10.44
N PRO A 29 6.59 -7.79 10.96
CA PRO A 29 5.30 -8.37 10.61
C PRO A 29 4.83 -8.00 9.19
N ARG A 30 5.30 -6.87 8.64
CA ARG A 30 4.97 -6.40 7.30
C ARG A 30 6.20 -5.81 6.60
N GLU A 31 6.13 -5.81 5.29
CA GLU A 31 7.11 -5.23 4.36
C GLU A 31 7.02 -3.72 4.27
N ALA A 32 8.07 -3.07 3.73
CA ALA A 32 8.01 -1.65 3.40
C ALA A 32 6.91 -1.37 2.37
N GLY A 33 6.18 -0.27 2.55
CA GLY A 33 5.00 0.10 1.77
C GLY A 33 3.68 -0.44 2.31
N ALA A 34 3.69 -1.35 3.29
CA ALA A 34 2.48 -1.72 4.02
C ALA A 34 2.01 -0.51 4.85
N ASP A 35 0.72 -0.22 4.82
CA ASP A 35 0.18 0.95 5.49
C ASP A 35 -1.17 0.70 6.16
N MET A 36 -1.54 1.65 6.99
CA MET A 36 -2.88 1.82 7.55
C MET A 36 -3.25 3.30 7.51
N ILE A 37 -4.52 3.60 7.37
CA ILE A 37 -5.07 4.97 7.43
C ILE A 37 -6.00 5.04 8.63
N VAL A 38 -5.75 6.01 9.49
CA VAL A 38 -6.37 6.18 10.80
C VAL A 38 -7.19 7.45 10.83
N SER A 39 -8.44 7.36 11.29
CA SER A 39 -9.28 8.49 11.67
C SER A 39 -9.45 8.58 13.20
N ALA A 40 -10.23 9.53 13.65
CA ALA A 40 -10.55 9.68 15.07
C ALA A 40 -11.16 8.40 15.67
N ASP A 41 -12.07 7.74 14.96
CA ASP A 41 -12.87 6.62 15.49
C ASP A 41 -12.61 5.28 14.79
N ASP A 42 -12.07 5.28 13.57
CA ASP A 42 -11.94 4.09 12.74
C ASP A 42 -10.54 3.99 12.11
N PHE A 43 -10.25 2.92 11.40
CA PHE A 43 -9.04 2.77 10.59
C PHE A 43 -9.25 1.72 9.49
N THR A 44 -8.39 1.75 8.48
CA THR A 44 -8.32 0.73 7.42
C THR A 44 -6.87 0.37 7.12
N GLY A 45 -6.63 -0.79 6.53
CA GLY A 45 -5.28 -1.29 6.29
C GLY A 45 -4.65 -1.96 7.52
N SER A 46 -3.36 -2.29 7.44
CA SER A 46 -2.62 -2.94 8.54
C SER A 46 -1.11 -2.81 8.36
N ILE A 47 -0.42 -2.54 9.46
CA ILE A 47 1.05 -2.53 9.57
C ILE A 47 1.61 -3.75 10.31
N GLY A 48 0.77 -4.76 10.59
CA GLY A 48 1.19 -6.04 11.16
C GLY A 48 0.49 -6.46 12.44
N GLY A 49 -0.48 -5.68 12.92
CA GLY A 49 -1.36 -6.03 14.03
C GLY A 49 -0.74 -5.92 15.43
N GLY A 50 -1.52 -6.33 16.41
CA GLY A 50 -1.10 -6.46 17.80
C GLY A 50 -0.81 -5.13 18.49
N LYS A 51 0.16 -5.15 19.41
CA LYS A 51 0.51 -3.99 20.24
C LYS A 51 1.10 -2.84 19.43
N LEU A 52 1.78 -3.14 18.31
CA LEU A 52 2.31 -2.10 17.41
C LEU A 52 1.17 -1.22 16.88
N GLU A 53 0.16 -1.83 16.27
CA GLU A 53 -0.99 -1.07 15.74
C GLU A 53 -1.72 -0.29 16.82
N TYR A 54 -1.94 -0.91 17.99
CA TYR A 54 -2.59 -0.23 19.11
C TYR A 54 -1.86 1.06 19.50
N LEU A 55 -0.54 1.02 19.67
CA LEU A 55 0.24 2.20 20.04
C LEU A 55 0.26 3.27 18.94
N VAL A 56 0.30 2.82 17.70
CA VAL A 56 0.31 3.74 16.55
C VAL A 56 -1.06 4.39 16.36
N LEU A 57 -2.15 3.67 16.58
CA LEU A 57 -3.51 4.23 16.58
C LEU A 57 -3.66 5.32 17.64
N GLU A 58 -3.21 5.06 18.89
CA GLU A 58 -3.23 6.08 19.96
C GLU A 58 -2.40 7.32 19.57
N LYS A 59 -1.21 7.09 19.01
CA LYS A 59 -0.33 8.18 18.62
C LYS A 59 -0.91 9.02 17.48
N ALA A 60 -1.42 8.40 16.43
CA ALA A 60 -2.03 9.06 15.29
C ALA A 60 -3.24 9.92 15.74
N ARG A 61 -4.11 9.36 16.59
CA ARG A 61 -5.27 10.07 17.14
C ARG A 61 -4.88 11.23 18.04
N THR A 62 -3.90 11.04 18.92
CA THR A 62 -3.35 12.10 19.75
C THR A 62 -2.78 13.24 18.91
N TRP A 63 -2.09 12.91 17.82
CA TRP A 63 -1.54 13.90 16.91
C TRP A 63 -2.64 14.71 16.20
N MET A 64 -3.69 14.08 15.68
CA MET A 64 -4.87 14.77 15.13
C MET A 64 -5.52 15.70 16.15
N GLN A 65 -5.78 15.22 17.39
CA GLN A 65 -6.38 15.99 18.47
C GLN A 65 -5.55 17.23 18.87
N ASN A 66 -4.24 17.17 18.72
CA ASN A 66 -3.32 18.27 19.04
C ASN A 66 -3.13 19.25 17.87
N GLY A 67 -3.88 19.11 16.78
CA GLY A 67 -3.76 19.93 15.58
C GLY A 67 -2.54 19.54 14.75
N ALA A 68 -2.63 18.41 14.07
CA ALA A 68 -1.55 17.82 13.29
C ALA A 68 -1.07 18.69 12.13
N GLY A 69 -1.86 19.68 11.70
CA GLY A 69 -1.54 20.51 10.55
C GLY A 69 -1.48 21.99 10.88
N ASP A 70 -0.37 22.64 10.60
CA ASP A 70 -0.37 24.06 10.31
C ASP A 70 -0.91 24.26 8.89
N GLU A 71 -1.72 25.29 8.68
CA GLU A 71 -2.35 25.58 7.39
C GLU A 71 -1.29 25.62 6.26
N GLY A 72 -1.53 24.87 5.19
CA GLY A 72 -0.70 24.83 3.99
C GLY A 72 0.56 23.97 4.07
N LEU A 73 0.82 23.29 5.16
CA LEU A 73 1.92 22.33 5.31
C LEU A 73 1.43 20.89 5.10
N TRP A 74 2.38 20.01 4.81
CA TRP A 74 2.18 18.57 4.70
C TRP A 74 2.83 17.88 5.90
N PRO A 75 2.15 17.82 7.06
CA PRO A 75 2.75 17.38 8.31
C PRO A 75 3.17 15.92 8.25
N ARG A 76 4.39 15.64 8.69
CA ARG A 76 4.98 14.30 8.74
C ARG A 76 5.73 14.08 10.04
N GLN A 77 5.70 12.85 10.51
CA GLN A 77 6.49 12.37 11.65
C GLN A 77 7.07 11.00 11.32
N THR A 78 8.26 10.72 11.86
CA THR A 78 8.86 9.39 11.76
C THR A 78 8.96 8.77 13.14
N GLU A 79 8.67 7.48 13.23
CA GLU A 79 8.72 6.70 14.46
C GLU A 79 9.44 5.39 14.23
N ASN A 80 10.01 4.84 15.30
CA ASN A 80 10.56 3.49 15.28
C ASN A 80 10.12 2.70 16.51
N PHE A 81 9.95 1.40 16.33
CA PHE A 81 9.52 0.49 17.39
C PHE A 81 10.38 -0.77 17.39
N VAL A 82 10.88 -1.13 18.59
CA VAL A 82 11.57 -2.40 18.84
C VAL A 82 10.54 -3.45 19.24
N LEU A 83 10.23 -4.37 18.31
CA LEU A 83 9.09 -5.26 18.43
C LEU A 83 9.21 -6.30 19.55
N GLY A 84 10.40 -6.88 19.72
CA GLY A 84 10.63 -7.96 20.67
C GLY A 84 10.63 -7.50 22.12
N THR A 85 11.57 -6.67 22.50
CA THR A 85 11.81 -6.29 23.91
C THR A 85 10.79 -5.28 24.43
N GLU A 86 10.41 -4.31 23.61
CA GLU A 86 9.50 -3.23 24.03
C GLU A 86 8.03 -3.64 23.89
N LEU A 87 7.67 -4.28 22.77
CA LEU A 87 6.29 -4.61 22.47
C LEU A 87 5.90 -6.04 22.85
N ARG A 88 6.89 -6.87 23.21
CA ARG A 88 6.69 -8.30 23.54
C ARG A 88 5.96 -9.06 22.44
N GLN A 89 6.25 -8.71 21.18
CA GLN A 89 5.74 -9.44 20.03
C GLN A 89 6.67 -10.61 19.67
N CYS A 90 6.16 -11.61 18.97
CA CYS A 90 6.95 -12.73 18.46
C CYS A 90 7.99 -12.31 17.42
N CYS A 91 7.74 -11.21 16.70
CA CYS A 91 8.70 -10.58 15.80
C CYS A 91 9.73 -9.80 16.60
N GLY A 92 11.01 -10.21 16.54
CA GLY A 92 12.10 -9.59 17.32
C GLY A 92 12.80 -8.41 16.62
N GLY A 93 12.27 -7.92 15.50
CA GLY A 93 12.87 -6.87 14.68
C GLY A 93 12.60 -5.45 15.15
N VAL A 94 13.03 -4.50 14.33
CA VAL A 94 12.73 -3.08 14.47
C VAL A 94 11.99 -2.62 13.22
N VAL A 95 10.96 -1.80 13.39
CA VAL A 95 10.18 -1.22 12.30
C VAL A 95 10.25 0.30 12.37
N TRP A 96 10.40 0.95 11.22
CA TRP A 96 10.32 2.40 11.05
C TRP A 96 9.04 2.75 10.32
N LEU A 97 8.34 3.75 10.83
CA LEU A 97 7.06 4.21 10.33
C LEU A 97 7.16 5.68 9.92
N LEU A 98 6.48 6.02 8.83
CA LEU A 98 6.18 7.38 8.42
C LEU A 98 4.69 7.64 8.71
N LEU A 99 4.40 8.68 9.47
CA LEU A 99 3.06 9.18 9.73
C LEU A 99 2.87 10.46 8.92
N GLU A 100 1.81 10.53 8.13
CA GLU A 100 1.46 11.67 7.28
C GLU A 100 0.02 12.07 7.55
N TYR A 101 -0.21 13.34 7.86
CA TYR A 101 -1.55 13.88 8.09
C TYR A 101 -2.14 14.42 6.80
N PHE A 102 -3.41 14.12 6.56
CA PHE A 102 -4.20 14.62 5.44
C PHE A 102 -5.58 15.05 5.91
N ASP A 103 -6.07 16.16 5.32
CA ASP A 103 -7.42 16.68 5.50
C ASP A 103 -7.99 17.22 4.18
N ALA A 104 -9.14 17.85 4.23
CA ALA A 104 -9.81 18.40 3.07
C ALA A 104 -8.97 19.43 2.29
N SER A 105 -8.04 20.15 2.95
CA SER A 105 -7.17 21.14 2.30
C SER A 105 -6.17 20.52 1.33
N HIS A 106 -5.76 19.27 1.58
CA HIS A 106 -4.86 18.49 0.72
C HIS A 106 -5.57 17.86 -0.48
N SER A 107 -6.90 17.66 -0.39
CA SER A 107 -7.68 16.87 -1.35
C SER A 107 -7.58 17.41 -2.77
N GLN A 108 -7.61 18.73 -2.98
CA GLN A 108 -7.52 19.31 -4.32
C GLN A 108 -6.16 19.03 -4.97
N ALA A 109 -5.07 19.20 -4.23
CA ALA A 109 -3.72 18.94 -4.75
C ALA A 109 -3.53 17.46 -5.07
N LEU A 110 -3.99 16.55 -4.18
CA LEU A 110 -3.93 15.10 -4.37
C LEU A 110 -4.77 14.65 -5.57
N GLN A 111 -5.97 15.22 -5.77
CA GLN A 111 -6.82 14.92 -6.93
C GLN A 111 -6.14 15.33 -8.23
N GLN A 112 -5.57 16.55 -8.30
CA GLN A 112 -4.84 17.00 -9.47
C GLN A 112 -3.64 16.09 -9.77
N GLN A 113 -2.88 15.73 -8.76
CA GLN A 113 -1.76 14.81 -8.88
C GLN A 113 -2.22 13.44 -9.39
N ARG A 114 -3.29 12.89 -8.81
CA ARG A 114 -3.86 11.60 -9.17
C ARG A 114 -4.30 11.50 -10.65
N LEU A 115 -4.81 12.59 -11.23
CA LEU A 115 -5.23 12.62 -12.64
C LEU A 115 -4.09 12.36 -13.64
N HIS A 116 -2.84 12.63 -13.24
CA HIS A 116 -1.68 12.48 -14.11
C HIS A 116 -0.90 11.17 -13.84
N MET A 117 -1.28 10.40 -12.81
CA MET A 117 -0.58 9.18 -12.45
C MET A 117 -0.82 8.05 -13.43
N GLN A 118 0.23 7.27 -13.64
CA GLN A 118 0.25 6.04 -14.42
C GLN A 118 0.61 4.85 -13.51
N ALA A 119 0.56 3.64 -14.06
CA ALA A 119 0.83 2.42 -13.28
C ALA A 119 2.28 2.35 -12.74
N ASP A 120 3.22 2.98 -13.43
CA ASP A 120 4.64 3.04 -13.09
C ASP A 120 5.05 4.32 -12.34
N THR A 121 4.09 5.18 -11.99
CA THR A 121 4.37 6.39 -11.21
C THR A 121 4.90 6.02 -9.84
N LEU A 122 5.97 6.69 -9.41
CA LEU A 122 6.48 6.63 -8.04
C LEU A 122 6.03 7.86 -7.26
N LEU A 123 5.65 7.65 -6.01
CA LEU A 123 5.46 8.69 -5.00
C LEU A 123 6.75 8.88 -4.21
N ILE A 124 7.04 10.12 -3.87
CA ILE A 124 8.29 10.50 -3.20
C ILE A 124 7.96 11.41 -2.03
N HIS A 125 8.29 10.96 -0.83
CA HIS A 125 8.02 11.63 0.43
C HIS A 125 9.33 12.17 1.00
N ASP A 126 9.42 13.48 1.19
CA ASP A 126 10.48 14.09 1.99
C ASP A 126 10.16 13.87 3.47
N ILE A 127 10.92 13.01 4.13
CA ILE A 127 10.63 12.64 5.52
C ILE A 127 11.10 13.66 6.55
N ASN A 128 11.89 14.65 6.14
CA ASN A 128 12.49 15.67 7.01
C ASN A 128 11.85 17.05 6.82
N ALA A 129 10.97 17.19 5.83
CA ALA A 129 10.32 18.45 5.54
C ALA A 129 8.84 18.28 5.26
N SER A 130 8.04 19.27 5.68
CA SER A 130 6.60 19.33 5.41
C SER A 130 6.36 19.85 3.98
N THR A 131 6.94 19.17 2.99
CA THR A 131 6.78 19.53 1.58
C THR A 131 5.64 18.72 0.95
N PRO A 132 4.99 19.22 -0.11
CA PRO A 132 4.03 18.43 -0.86
C PRO A 132 4.60 17.09 -1.30
N LEU A 133 3.73 16.12 -1.45
CA LEU A 133 4.08 14.83 -2.03
C LEU A 133 4.56 15.02 -3.47
N LEU A 134 5.73 14.51 -3.80
CA LEU A 134 6.26 14.54 -5.16
C LEU A 134 5.90 13.25 -5.90
N ASP A 135 5.86 13.30 -7.22
CA ASP A 135 5.69 12.14 -8.08
C ASP A 135 6.54 12.23 -9.35
N THR A 136 6.80 11.09 -9.96
CA THR A 136 7.65 10.99 -11.16
C THR A 136 6.97 11.47 -12.44
N THR A 137 5.71 11.87 -12.43
CA THR A 137 5.02 12.42 -13.62
C THR A 137 5.11 13.93 -13.70
N GLN A 138 4.95 14.63 -12.59
CA GLN A 138 4.86 16.09 -12.56
C GLN A 138 6.13 16.78 -12.01
N HIS A 139 6.95 16.08 -11.24
CA HIS A 139 8.06 16.67 -10.48
C HIS A 139 9.44 16.25 -10.98
N LEU A 140 9.57 15.81 -12.23
CA LEU A 140 10.84 15.32 -12.81
C LEU A 140 11.99 16.33 -12.71
N ASP A 141 11.70 17.63 -12.80
CA ASP A 141 12.74 18.66 -12.71
C ASP A 141 13.36 18.78 -11.32
N ILE A 142 12.54 18.62 -10.27
CA ILE A 142 13.02 18.60 -8.88
C ILE A 142 13.80 17.31 -8.63
N ILE A 143 13.26 16.19 -9.08
CA ILE A 143 13.85 14.86 -8.90
C ILE A 143 15.22 14.78 -9.55
N ARG A 144 15.35 15.26 -10.80
CA ARG A 144 16.62 15.26 -11.55
C ARG A 144 17.70 16.14 -10.92
N LYS A 145 17.32 17.20 -10.22
CA LYS A 145 18.25 18.08 -9.49
C LYS A 145 18.70 17.50 -8.15
N THR A 146 18.08 16.43 -7.70
CA THR A 146 18.40 15.72 -6.45
C THR A 146 19.10 14.40 -6.79
N PRO A 147 20.44 14.31 -6.73
CA PRO A 147 21.19 13.15 -7.24
C PRO A 147 20.70 11.81 -6.67
N LEU A 148 20.42 11.75 -5.38
CA LEU A 148 19.93 10.55 -4.71
C LEU A 148 18.59 10.07 -5.28
N LEU A 149 17.65 10.98 -5.55
CA LEU A 149 16.37 10.65 -6.18
C LEU A 149 16.56 10.26 -7.65
N ALA A 150 17.38 11.00 -8.38
CA ALA A 150 17.64 10.73 -9.78
C ALA A 150 18.21 9.33 -10.01
N ASP A 151 19.05 8.85 -9.11
CA ASP A 151 19.60 7.48 -9.18
C ASP A 151 18.59 6.43 -8.76
N ALA A 152 17.80 6.69 -7.72
CA ALA A 152 16.77 5.78 -7.23
C ALA A 152 15.68 5.52 -8.28
N ILE A 153 15.19 6.56 -8.97
CA ILE A 153 14.13 6.40 -9.98
C ILE A 153 14.59 5.68 -11.25
N LYS A 154 15.89 5.69 -11.59
CA LYS A 154 16.43 4.92 -12.74
C LYS A 154 16.22 3.42 -12.56
N ALA A 155 16.24 2.93 -11.32
CA ALA A 155 16.01 1.53 -11.00
C ALA A 155 14.52 1.14 -11.08
N VAL A 156 13.61 2.12 -11.23
CA VAL A 156 12.14 1.94 -11.20
C VAL A 156 11.76 0.97 -10.09
N PRO A 157 11.82 1.41 -8.81
CA PRO A 157 11.56 0.52 -7.69
C PRO A 157 10.16 -0.11 -7.82
N THR A 158 10.10 -1.42 -7.79
CA THR A 158 8.84 -2.17 -7.74
C THR A 158 8.32 -2.33 -6.31
N GLN A 159 9.12 -1.93 -5.33
CA GLN A 159 8.82 -1.99 -3.91
C GLN A 159 9.19 -0.66 -3.24
N ALA A 160 8.48 -0.35 -2.17
CA ALA A 160 8.77 0.82 -1.37
C ALA A 160 10.18 0.77 -0.77
N THR A 161 10.88 1.90 -0.80
CA THR A 161 12.30 1.96 -0.43
C THR A 161 12.60 3.26 0.32
N MET A 162 13.36 3.14 1.42
CA MET A 162 13.90 4.27 2.14
C MET A 162 15.28 4.64 1.59
N LEU A 163 15.43 5.88 1.14
CA LEU A 163 16.71 6.41 0.68
C LEU A 163 17.43 7.13 1.83
N LYS A 164 18.72 6.88 1.96
CA LYS A 164 19.58 7.46 3.00
C LYS A 164 20.67 8.32 2.38
N ASP A 165 21.03 9.40 3.07
CA ASP A 165 22.15 10.27 2.69
C ASP A 165 23.50 9.58 2.92
N GLU A 166 24.61 10.26 2.60
CA GLU A 166 25.98 9.78 2.79
C GLU A 166 26.34 9.49 4.25
N HIS A 167 25.60 10.03 5.20
CA HIS A 167 25.73 9.79 6.63
C HIS A 167 24.81 8.68 7.16
N GLY A 168 24.06 8.02 6.25
CA GLY A 168 23.12 6.95 6.61
C GLY A 168 21.81 7.44 7.21
N ARG A 169 21.51 8.75 7.18
CA ARG A 169 20.25 9.32 7.65
C ARG A 169 19.19 9.14 6.58
N ALA A 170 18.00 8.70 6.97
CA ALA A 170 16.85 8.61 6.10
C ALA A 170 16.43 10.03 5.64
N VAL A 171 16.24 10.20 4.34
CA VAL A 171 15.87 11.52 3.74
C VAL A 171 14.66 11.44 2.84
N TRP A 172 14.50 10.35 2.10
CA TRP A 172 13.38 10.16 1.18
C TRP A 172 12.79 8.77 1.33
N PHE A 173 11.46 8.70 1.31
CA PHE A 173 10.76 7.46 1.13
C PHE A 173 10.15 7.45 -0.27
N VAL A 174 10.41 6.41 -1.05
CA VAL A 174 9.93 6.25 -2.42
C VAL A 174 9.08 4.99 -2.48
N GLU A 175 7.86 5.11 -3.01
CA GLU A 175 6.97 3.98 -3.17
C GLU A 175 6.25 3.99 -4.54
N PRO A 176 5.89 2.82 -5.10
CA PRO A 176 5.00 2.76 -6.25
C PRO A 176 3.63 3.37 -5.92
N ALA A 177 3.13 4.26 -6.78
CA ALA A 177 1.79 4.84 -6.62
C ALA A 177 0.69 3.78 -6.80
N ALA A 178 0.92 2.80 -7.67
CA ALA A 178 0.09 1.62 -7.79
C ALA A 178 0.63 0.54 -6.86
N ARG A 179 -0.20 0.03 -5.96
CA ARG A 179 0.18 -1.16 -5.19
C ARG A 179 0.32 -2.33 -6.17
N PRO A 180 1.45 -3.03 -6.19
CA PRO A 180 1.59 -4.20 -7.03
C PRO A 180 0.55 -5.24 -6.56
N ALA A 181 -0.45 -5.48 -7.39
CA ALA A 181 -1.38 -6.56 -7.17
C ALA A 181 -0.68 -7.86 -7.57
N ALA A 182 -0.61 -8.83 -6.66
CA ALA A 182 -0.09 -10.14 -6.99
C ALA A 182 -1.11 -10.90 -7.86
N GLU A 183 -0.62 -11.59 -8.88
CA GLU A 183 -1.47 -12.44 -9.71
C GLU A 183 -1.90 -13.68 -8.92
N LEU A 184 -3.20 -13.93 -8.85
CA LEU A 184 -3.78 -15.09 -8.20
C LEU A 184 -4.71 -15.82 -9.17
N VAL A 185 -4.38 -17.06 -9.45
CA VAL A 185 -5.22 -17.92 -10.28
C VAL A 185 -5.93 -18.95 -9.42
N ILE A 186 -7.25 -18.95 -9.49
CA ILE A 186 -8.13 -19.85 -8.75
C ILE A 186 -8.75 -20.82 -9.74
N TYR A 187 -8.46 -22.10 -9.59
CA TYR A 187 -9.01 -23.18 -10.41
C TYR A 187 -10.15 -23.86 -9.69
N GLY A 188 -11.36 -23.76 -10.27
CA GLY A 188 -12.59 -24.31 -9.74
C GLY A 188 -13.59 -23.27 -9.27
N ALA A 189 -14.77 -23.23 -9.90
CA ALA A 189 -15.86 -22.31 -9.59
C ALA A 189 -17.03 -23.00 -8.80
N GLY A 190 -16.70 -24.06 -8.09
CA GLY A 190 -17.61 -24.75 -7.17
C GLY A 190 -17.82 -23.98 -5.86
N HIS A 191 -18.39 -24.63 -4.86
CA HIS A 191 -18.72 -24.01 -3.58
C HIS A 191 -17.52 -23.35 -2.89
N VAL A 192 -16.37 -24.03 -2.87
CA VAL A 192 -15.15 -23.54 -2.22
C VAL A 192 -14.61 -22.32 -2.99
N GLY A 193 -14.51 -22.42 -4.32
CA GLY A 193 -14.06 -21.29 -5.15
C GLY A 193 -14.91 -20.04 -4.96
N ARG A 194 -16.23 -20.20 -4.93
CA ARG A 194 -17.15 -19.09 -4.64
C ARG A 194 -16.95 -18.47 -3.27
N ALA A 195 -16.66 -19.28 -2.25
CA ALA A 195 -16.38 -18.79 -0.90
C ALA A 195 -15.07 -18.04 -0.85
N VAL A 196 -14.01 -18.57 -1.45
CA VAL A 196 -12.69 -17.93 -1.53
C VAL A 196 -12.77 -16.59 -2.25
N ILE A 197 -13.44 -16.50 -3.41
CA ILE A 197 -13.64 -15.23 -4.14
C ILE A 197 -14.30 -14.15 -3.27
N ARG A 198 -15.26 -14.51 -2.42
CA ARG A 198 -15.89 -13.54 -1.50
C ARG A 198 -14.92 -13.05 -0.43
N VAL A 199 -14.11 -13.93 0.14
CA VAL A 199 -13.16 -13.57 1.20
C VAL A 199 -12.01 -12.71 0.66
N LEU A 200 -11.68 -12.85 -0.62
CA LEU A 200 -10.63 -12.08 -1.29
C LEU A 200 -11.07 -10.68 -1.74
N GLU A 201 -12.28 -10.25 -1.41
CA GLU A 201 -12.72 -8.88 -1.69
C GLU A 201 -11.86 -7.87 -0.93
N GLY A 202 -11.42 -6.80 -1.63
CA GLY A 202 -10.53 -5.78 -1.04
C GLY A 202 -9.09 -6.22 -0.83
N THR A 203 -8.70 -7.44 -1.23
CA THR A 203 -7.30 -7.87 -1.18
C THR A 203 -6.53 -7.38 -2.42
N PRO A 204 -5.20 -7.19 -2.32
CA PRO A 204 -4.38 -6.70 -3.42
C PRO A 204 -4.03 -7.83 -4.41
N PHE A 205 -5.03 -8.58 -4.87
CA PHE A 205 -4.84 -9.61 -5.89
C PHE A 205 -5.54 -9.25 -7.20
N ASN A 206 -4.82 -9.47 -8.32
CA ASN A 206 -5.43 -9.59 -9.64
C ASN A 206 -5.93 -11.03 -9.79
N ILE A 207 -7.23 -11.24 -9.68
CA ILE A 207 -7.79 -12.59 -9.61
C ILE A 207 -8.23 -13.06 -11.00
N SER A 208 -7.64 -14.17 -11.44
CA SER A 208 -8.11 -14.97 -12.57
C SER A 208 -8.82 -16.21 -12.06
N TRP A 209 -10.11 -16.34 -12.36
CA TRP A 209 -10.95 -17.46 -11.88
C TRP A 209 -11.27 -18.39 -13.04
N VAL A 210 -10.73 -19.60 -13.01
CA VAL A 210 -10.72 -20.57 -14.12
C VAL A 210 -11.62 -21.77 -13.80
N ASP A 211 -12.50 -22.14 -14.72
CA ASP A 211 -13.23 -23.41 -14.69
C ASP A 211 -13.54 -23.90 -16.13
N ILE A 212 -13.95 -25.16 -16.25
CA ILE A 212 -14.19 -25.80 -17.55
C ILE A 212 -15.46 -25.33 -18.25
N ASN A 213 -16.47 -24.89 -17.48
CA ASN A 213 -17.80 -24.53 -17.99
C ASN A 213 -18.34 -23.23 -17.38
N THR A 214 -19.09 -22.50 -18.18
CA THR A 214 -19.80 -21.27 -17.77
C THR A 214 -20.75 -21.53 -16.58
N ASP A 215 -21.44 -22.65 -16.56
CA ASP A 215 -22.47 -22.99 -15.56
C ASP A 215 -21.90 -23.21 -14.15
N ARG A 216 -20.59 -23.37 -14.04
CA ARG A 216 -19.89 -23.49 -12.75
C ARG A 216 -19.82 -22.15 -12.02
N PHE A 217 -19.79 -21.05 -12.76
CA PHE A 217 -19.70 -19.72 -12.19
C PHE A 217 -21.05 -19.21 -11.70
N PRO A 218 -21.08 -18.29 -10.72
CA PRO A 218 -22.31 -17.57 -10.39
C PRO A 218 -22.75 -16.69 -11.55
N THR A 219 -24.06 -16.36 -11.60
CA THR A 219 -24.64 -15.49 -12.64
C THR A 219 -23.95 -14.13 -12.70
N VAL A 220 -23.58 -13.61 -11.53
CA VAL A 220 -22.85 -12.33 -11.41
C VAL A 220 -21.49 -12.64 -10.80
N VAL A 221 -20.43 -12.27 -11.50
CA VAL A 221 -19.05 -12.29 -11.03
C VAL A 221 -18.64 -10.85 -10.77
N ARG A 222 -17.95 -10.63 -9.67
CA ARG A 222 -17.41 -9.33 -9.28
C ARG A 222 -16.52 -8.75 -10.38
N GLY A 223 -16.61 -7.45 -10.67
CA GLY A 223 -15.97 -6.82 -11.83
C GLY A 223 -14.44 -6.82 -11.82
N ASP A 224 -13.81 -6.97 -10.64
CA ASP A 224 -12.37 -7.09 -10.44
C ASP A 224 -11.84 -8.53 -10.58
N VAL A 225 -12.72 -9.51 -10.83
CA VAL A 225 -12.37 -10.91 -11.02
C VAL A 225 -12.49 -11.28 -12.49
N LYS A 226 -11.37 -11.65 -13.11
CA LYS A 226 -11.34 -12.12 -14.51
C LYS A 226 -11.84 -13.57 -14.60
N LYS A 227 -13.06 -13.74 -15.12
CA LYS A 227 -13.63 -15.05 -15.40
C LYS A 227 -12.99 -15.67 -16.64
N ILE A 228 -12.50 -16.90 -16.52
CA ILE A 228 -11.87 -17.65 -17.61
C ILE A 228 -12.52 -19.03 -17.72
N ILE A 229 -13.04 -19.33 -18.91
CA ILE A 229 -13.58 -20.66 -19.24
C ILE A 229 -12.56 -21.37 -20.09
N SER A 230 -12.08 -22.51 -19.62
CA SER A 230 -11.08 -23.31 -20.33
C SER A 230 -11.40 -24.80 -20.20
N PRO A 231 -11.54 -25.51 -21.33
CA PRO A 231 -11.72 -26.96 -21.31
C PRO A 231 -10.55 -27.71 -20.63
N ASN A 232 -9.36 -27.12 -20.66
CA ASN A 232 -8.20 -27.60 -19.94
C ASN A 232 -7.62 -26.46 -19.07
N PRO A 233 -7.99 -26.37 -17.79
CA PRO A 233 -7.50 -25.30 -16.89
C PRO A 233 -5.97 -25.24 -16.77
N ALA A 234 -5.26 -26.35 -16.98
CA ALA A 234 -3.81 -26.41 -16.89
C ALA A 234 -3.11 -25.51 -17.95
N ASP A 235 -3.76 -25.22 -19.08
CA ASP A 235 -3.20 -24.35 -20.11
C ASP A 235 -2.95 -22.92 -19.61
N HIS A 236 -3.67 -22.50 -18.56
CA HIS A 236 -3.50 -21.19 -17.96
C HIS A 236 -2.31 -21.06 -17.00
N VAL A 237 -1.68 -22.17 -16.59
CA VAL A 237 -0.52 -22.12 -15.69
C VAL A 237 0.64 -21.35 -16.33
N ASN A 238 0.84 -21.55 -17.63
CA ASN A 238 1.91 -20.88 -18.40
C ASN A 238 1.50 -19.51 -18.99
N ALA A 239 0.23 -19.14 -18.85
CA ALA A 239 -0.30 -17.89 -19.41
C ALA A 239 -0.23 -16.71 -18.41
N VAL A 240 0.20 -16.96 -17.18
CA VAL A 240 0.34 -15.95 -16.12
C VAL A 240 1.81 -15.69 -15.81
N PRO A 241 2.15 -14.50 -15.25
CA PRO A 241 3.52 -14.17 -14.91
C PRO A 241 4.18 -15.18 -13.96
N ALA A 242 5.48 -15.36 -14.10
CA ALA A 242 6.27 -16.13 -13.14
C ALA A 242 6.13 -15.49 -11.73
N GLY A 243 5.78 -16.30 -10.75
CA GLY A 243 5.51 -15.83 -9.38
C GLY A 243 4.04 -15.62 -9.06
N ALA A 244 3.12 -15.87 -9.99
CA ALA A 244 1.69 -15.91 -9.68
C ALA A 244 1.37 -17.01 -8.67
N PHE A 245 0.41 -16.73 -7.79
CA PHE A 245 -0.12 -17.72 -6.87
C PHE A 245 -1.18 -18.59 -7.57
N HIS A 246 -1.17 -19.88 -7.28
CA HIS A 246 -2.13 -20.83 -7.83
C HIS A 246 -2.86 -21.55 -6.71
N VAL A 247 -4.19 -21.47 -6.70
CA VAL A 247 -5.06 -22.19 -5.76
C VAL A 247 -5.93 -23.17 -6.54
N VAL A 248 -5.65 -24.47 -6.40
CA VAL A 248 -6.34 -25.52 -7.12
C VAL A 248 -7.40 -26.14 -6.21
N MET A 249 -8.68 -26.02 -6.61
CA MET A 249 -9.86 -26.50 -5.87
C MET A 249 -10.77 -27.39 -6.74
N THR A 250 -10.19 -27.99 -7.76
CA THR A 250 -10.82 -28.95 -8.66
C THR A 250 -9.99 -30.20 -8.72
N HIS A 251 -10.62 -31.29 -9.20
CA HIS A 251 -9.95 -32.58 -9.38
C HIS A 251 -9.28 -32.68 -10.73
#